data_5e61966f1d4e3af89e80708ddf188e24
#
_entry.id   5e61966f1d4e3af89e80708ddf188e24
#
_cell.length_a   1.000
_cell.length_b   1.000
_cell.length_c   1.000
_cell.angle_alpha   90.00
_cell.angle_beta   90.00
_cell.angle_gamma   90.00
#
_symmetry.space_group_name_H-M   'P 1'
#
loop_
_entity.id
_entity.type
_entity.pdbx_description
1 polymer ?
#
loop_
_entity_poly.entity_id
_entity_poly.type
_entity_poly.pdbx_seq_one_letter_code
_entity_poly.pdbx_strand_id
1 'polypeptide(L)'
;GIKFFIAIAQMLLPFVLGVAVTTTATGMVSYNPLFIGCGIIYAVLFVLIFLFPLPDSEQKAEGKSEGLIASLKHTNFSFESIAMIVIGFTCTGTFQLWLNCAQNFAKENAGWANPSIMQTYYSAGTLMALVVTSLLTRKIKDVRFILVYPVICLVTLVAVLIGHSQTLMIAGAFIIGWAGAGGLLQIVTSVCNMLFPKIKGTVTALVMIASSLCNYTILTAASKMAPSHVMIMNIILTAIGVLLGLFVNARYAKMVSLAESDE
;
A
#
# COMPACT_ATOMS: atom_id res chain seq x y z
N GLY A 1 -10.36 10.05 3.71
CA GLY A 1 -10.00 10.57 5.01
C GLY A 1 -8.60 10.17 5.50
N ILE A 2 -8.46 9.05 6.21
CA ILE A 2 -7.23 8.69 6.96
C ILE A 2 -5.98 8.64 6.07
N LYS A 3 -6.05 8.04 4.88
CA LYS A 3 -4.88 7.95 3.98
C LYS A 3 -4.39 9.31 3.47
N PHE A 4 -5.26 10.29 3.36
CA PHE A 4 -4.87 11.66 3.01
C PHE A 4 -3.93 12.26 4.07
N PHE A 5 -4.29 12.12 5.34
CA PHE A 5 -3.43 12.59 6.45
C PHE A 5 -2.11 11.80 6.55
N ILE A 6 -2.15 10.46 6.31
CA ILE A 6 -0.94 9.63 6.26
C ILE A 6 0.00 10.11 5.15
N ALA A 7 -0.53 10.38 3.96
CA ALA A 7 0.28 10.84 2.83
C ALA A 7 0.89 12.23 3.07
N ILE A 8 0.14 13.16 3.69
CA ILE A 8 0.68 14.46 4.13
C ILE A 8 1.80 14.26 5.14
N ALA A 9 1.58 13.43 6.16
CA ALA A 9 2.60 13.16 7.17
C ALA A 9 3.88 12.56 6.56
N GLN A 10 3.74 11.61 5.63
CA GLN A 10 4.88 11.03 4.90
C GLN A 10 5.60 12.05 4.01
N MET A 11 4.87 12.99 3.39
CA MET A 11 5.47 14.05 2.59
C MET A 11 6.29 15.03 3.43
N LEU A 12 5.83 15.32 4.64
CA LEU A 12 6.51 16.23 5.57
C LEU A 12 7.65 15.55 6.33
N LEU A 13 7.66 14.22 6.40
CA LEU A 13 8.63 13.46 7.19
C LEU A 13 10.10 13.80 6.91
N PRO A 14 10.58 13.94 5.65
CA PRO A 14 11.98 14.32 5.39
C PRO A 14 12.35 15.68 5.97
N PHE A 15 11.42 16.63 5.97
CA PHE A 15 11.65 17.97 6.53
C PHE A 15 11.67 17.93 8.06
N VAL A 16 10.76 17.18 8.68
CA VAL A 16 10.73 16.96 10.13
C VAL A 16 12.00 16.26 10.59
N LEU A 17 12.47 15.24 9.85
CA LEU A 17 13.73 14.56 10.15
C LEU A 17 14.93 15.51 10.04
N GLY A 18 14.95 16.39 9.04
CA GLY A 18 16.02 17.39 8.88
C GLY A 18 16.14 18.37 10.05
N VAL A 19 15.02 18.63 10.74
CA VAL A 19 15.01 19.54 11.91
C VAL A 19 15.18 18.79 13.23
N ALA A 20 14.55 17.60 13.35
CA ALA A 20 14.49 16.84 14.61
C ALA A 20 15.71 15.94 14.84
N VAL A 21 16.45 15.60 13.77
CA VAL A 21 17.65 14.77 13.88
C VAL A 21 18.85 15.66 14.11
N THR A 22 19.47 15.51 15.26
CA THR A 22 20.67 16.28 15.64
C THR A 22 21.90 15.39 15.59
N THR A 23 23.02 15.96 15.15
CA THR A 23 24.32 15.28 15.21
C THR A 23 24.99 15.65 16.53
N THR A 24 25.33 14.68 17.34
CA THR A 24 26.08 14.87 18.58
C THR A 24 27.54 15.30 18.28
N ALA A 25 28.20 15.91 19.23
CA ALA A 25 29.61 16.34 19.10
C ALA A 25 30.56 15.15 18.75
N THR A 26 30.15 13.93 19.00
CA THR A 26 30.86 12.69 18.63
C THR A 26 30.56 12.21 17.20
N GLY A 27 29.78 12.95 16.40
CA GLY A 27 29.40 12.57 15.03
C GLY A 27 28.27 11.52 14.95
N MET A 28 27.72 11.09 16.08
CA MET A 28 26.59 10.16 16.09
C MET A 28 25.27 10.87 15.86
N VAL A 29 24.40 10.26 15.03
CA VAL A 29 23.07 10.78 14.75
C VAL A 29 22.14 10.45 15.91
N SER A 30 21.51 11.48 16.51
CA SER A 30 20.55 11.33 17.60
C SER A 30 19.12 11.52 17.10
N TYR A 31 18.28 10.52 17.33
CA TYR A 31 16.84 10.56 17.04
C TYR A 31 15.99 10.86 18.27
N ASN A 32 16.60 11.16 19.42
CA ASN A 32 15.90 11.39 20.69
C ASN A 32 14.83 12.48 20.60
N PRO A 33 15.06 13.67 19.98
CA PRO A 33 14.02 14.69 19.88
C PRO A 33 12.80 14.21 19.08
N LEU A 34 13.02 13.39 18.05
CA LEU A 34 11.96 12.80 17.24
C LEU A 34 11.09 11.84 18.08
N PHE A 35 11.73 10.93 18.84
CA PHE A 35 11.00 9.99 19.69
C PHE A 35 10.23 10.68 20.81
N ILE A 36 10.81 11.71 21.43
CA ILE A 36 10.13 12.52 22.45
C ILE A 36 8.91 13.24 21.84
N GLY A 37 9.08 13.87 20.67
CA GLY A 37 7.98 14.53 19.97
C GLY A 37 6.84 13.59 19.61
N CYS A 38 7.14 12.42 19.06
CA CYS A 38 6.16 11.38 18.80
C CYS A 38 5.47 10.91 20.09
N GLY A 39 6.22 10.70 21.18
CA GLY A 39 5.68 10.30 22.47
C GLY A 39 4.65 11.31 23.02
N ILE A 40 4.98 12.61 22.92
CA ILE A 40 4.06 13.68 23.33
C ILE A 40 2.79 13.68 22.48
N ILE A 41 2.90 13.54 21.14
CA ILE A 41 1.75 13.48 20.25
C ILE A 41 0.85 12.29 20.61
N TYR A 42 1.42 11.09 20.83
CA TYR A 42 0.66 9.91 21.24
C TYR A 42 -0.01 10.08 22.59
N ALA A 43 0.67 10.71 23.57
CA ALA A 43 0.08 11.00 24.88
C ALA A 43 -1.11 11.97 24.76
N VAL A 44 -1.00 13.01 23.95
CA VAL A 44 -2.11 13.95 23.69
C VAL A 44 -3.27 13.25 23.00
N LEU A 45 -3.01 12.43 21.96
CA LEU A 45 -4.04 11.66 21.27
C LEU A 45 -4.73 10.67 22.21
N PHE A 46 -3.98 10.01 23.09
CA PHE A 46 -4.52 9.12 24.10
C PHE A 46 -5.51 9.84 25.04
N VAL A 47 -5.15 11.02 25.55
CA VAL A 47 -6.04 11.84 26.38
C VAL A 47 -7.28 12.28 25.59
N LEU A 48 -7.10 12.71 24.32
CA LEU A 48 -8.22 13.14 23.48
C LEU A 48 -9.24 12.02 23.23
N ILE A 49 -8.81 10.76 23.08
CA ILE A 49 -9.73 9.62 22.91
C ILE A 49 -10.65 9.43 24.12
N PHE A 50 -10.18 9.71 25.33
CA PHE A 50 -11.01 9.66 26.53
C PHE A 50 -11.97 10.86 26.66
N LEU A 51 -11.62 12.00 26.09
CA LEU A 51 -12.43 13.22 26.14
C LEU A 51 -13.57 13.24 25.10
N PHE A 52 -13.38 12.52 23.97
CA PHE A 52 -14.39 12.43 22.93
C PHE A 52 -15.17 11.10 23.05
N PRO A 53 -16.45 11.12 23.43
CA PRO A 53 -17.25 9.91 23.48
C PRO A 53 -17.36 9.34 22.06
N LEU A 54 -16.99 8.08 21.91
CA LEU A 54 -17.20 7.35 20.65
C LEU A 54 -18.71 7.16 20.44
N PRO A 55 -19.25 7.43 19.25
CA PRO A 55 -20.66 7.24 18.98
C PRO A 55 -21.03 5.75 19.09
N ASP A 56 -21.98 5.42 19.95
CA ASP A 56 -22.50 4.06 20.21
C ASP A 56 -23.24 3.44 18.99
N SER A 57 -23.38 4.20 17.90
CA SER A 57 -24.21 3.83 16.76
C SER A 57 -23.64 2.71 15.88
N GLU A 58 -22.33 2.45 15.92
CA GLU A 58 -21.74 1.40 15.10
C GLU A 58 -21.86 0.00 15.72
N GLN A 59 -21.97 -0.11 17.05
CA GLN A 59 -22.12 -1.40 17.71
C GLN A 59 -23.51 -2.04 17.53
N LYS A 60 -24.54 -1.26 17.18
CA LYS A 60 -25.91 -1.78 16.97
C LYS A 60 -26.19 -2.24 15.55
N ALA A 61 -25.35 -1.89 14.56
CA ALA A 61 -25.52 -2.29 13.16
C ALA A 61 -24.86 -3.66 12.83
N GLU A 62 -23.95 -4.14 13.67
CA GLU A 62 -23.40 -5.48 13.56
C GLU A 62 -24.26 -6.47 14.35
N GLY A 63 -25.33 -6.95 13.70
CA GLY A 63 -25.96 -8.19 14.13
C GLY A 63 -24.89 -9.26 14.21
N LYS A 64 -24.86 -10.02 15.35
CA LYS A 64 -23.96 -11.14 15.71
C LYS A 64 -22.85 -11.37 14.67
N SER A 65 -21.69 -10.75 14.86
CA SER A 65 -20.55 -11.06 14.00
C SER A 65 -20.23 -12.54 14.21
N GLU A 66 -20.63 -13.37 13.28
CA GLU A 66 -20.11 -14.73 13.21
C GLU A 66 -18.58 -14.60 13.20
N GLY A 67 -17.90 -15.33 14.07
CA GLY A 67 -16.46 -15.27 14.15
C GLY A 67 -15.84 -15.50 12.77
N LEU A 68 -14.73 -14.85 12.44
CA LEU A 68 -14.04 -14.91 11.16
C LEU A 68 -13.95 -16.34 10.61
N ILE A 69 -13.67 -17.32 11.49
CA ILE A 69 -13.58 -18.76 11.14
C ILE A 69 -14.94 -19.34 10.74
N ALA A 70 -16.04 -18.94 11.37
CA ALA A 70 -17.37 -19.40 11.05
C ALA A 70 -17.83 -18.85 9.69
N SER A 71 -17.60 -17.56 9.45
CA SER A 71 -17.88 -16.91 8.16
C SER A 71 -17.09 -17.55 7.02
N LEU A 72 -15.82 -17.92 7.24
CA LEU A 72 -14.98 -18.59 6.25
C LEU A 72 -15.46 -20.00 5.93
N LYS A 73 -15.98 -20.74 6.91
CA LYS A 73 -16.43 -22.13 6.74
C LYS A 73 -17.68 -22.25 5.87
N HIS A 74 -18.51 -21.22 5.85
CA HIS A 74 -19.75 -21.18 5.05
C HIS A 74 -19.60 -20.49 3.69
N THR A 75 -18.41 -19.98 3.35
CA THR A 75 -18.15 -19.24 2.12
C THR A 75 -17.35 -20.12 1.16
N ASN A 76 -17.91 -20.43 0.00
CA ASN A 76 -17.18 -21.08 -1.10
C ASN A 76 -16.28 -20.06 -1.78
N PHE A 77 -14.99 -20.03 -1.39
CA PHE A 77 -14.01 -19.22 -2.10
C PHE A 77 -13.72 -19.80 -3.47
N SER A 78 -14.13 -19.08 -4.51
CA SER A 78 -13.73 -19.41 -5.87
C SER A 78 -12.23 -19.12 -6.08
N PHE A 79 -11.64 -19.70 -7.10
CA PHE A 79 -10.24 -19.42 -7.46
C PHE A 79 -10.00 -17.93 -7.75
N GLU A 80 -11.00 -17.27 -8.34
CA GLU A 80 -11.00 -15.83 -8.60
C GLU A 80 -10.94 -15.01 -7.30
N SER A 81 -11.63 -15.44 -6.26
CA SER A 81 -11.62 -14.79 -4.95
C SER A 81 -10.24 -14.87 -4.29
N ILE A 82 -9.61 -16.04 -4.38
CA ILE A 82 -8.24 -16.24 -3.90
C ILE A 82 -7.27 -15.34 -4.67
N ALA A 83 -7.42 -15.26 -6.01
CA ALA A 83 -6.59 -14.36 -6.83
C ALA A 83 -6.69 -12.91 -6.38
N MET A 84 -7.88 -12.43 -6.02
CA MET A 84 -8.08 -11.07 -5.48
C MET A 84 -7.34 -10.84 -4.17
N ILE A 85 -7.37 -11.81 -3.25
CA ILE A 85 -6.64 -11.73 -1.98
C ILE A 85 -5.13 -11.69 -2.22
N VAL A 86 -4.63 -12.54 -3.15
CA VAL A 86 -3.21 -12.57 -3.53
C VAL A 86 -2.78 -11.27 -4.23
N ILE A 87 -3.66 -10.61 -4.97
CA ILE A 87 -3.39 -9.26 -5.50
C ILE A 87 -3.18 -8.26 -4.36
N GLY A 88 -3.90 -8.38 -3.25
CA GLY A 88 -3.65 -7.58 -2.05
C GLY A 88 -2.22 -7.76 -1.50
N PHE A 89 -1.70 -8.99 -1.53
CA PHE A 89 -0.31 -9.30 -1.19
C PHE A 89 0.68 -8.65 -2.18
N THR A 90 0.51 -8.88 -3.47
CA THR A 90 1.47 -8.40 -4.50
C THR A 90 1.50 -6.88 -4.60
N CYS A 91 0.34 -6.22 -4.55
CA CYS A 91 0.31 -4.76 -4.61
C CYS A 91 0.98 -4.12 -3.39
N THR A 92 0.78 -4.70 -2.19
CA THR A 92 1.46 -4.24 -0.98
C THR A 92 2.97 -4.40 -1.11
N GLY A 93 3.44 -5.54 -1.59
CA GLY A 93 4.86 -5.78 -1.82
C GLY A 93 5.48 -4.78 -2.77
N THR A 94 4.80 -4.44 -3.87
CA THR A 94 5.29 -3.48 -4.85
C THR A 94 5.63 -2.13 -4.24
N PHE A 95 4.71 -1.51 -3.51
CA PHE A 95 4.97 -0.18 -2.95
C PHE A 95 5.79 -0.22 -1.67
N GLN A 96 5.71 -1.27 -0.88
CA GLN A 96 6.50 -1.41 0.35
C GLN A 96 7.98 -1.68 0.07
N LEU A 97 8.30 -2.52 -0.91
CA LEU A 97 9.68 -2.71 -1.34
C LEU A 97 10.28 -1.42 -1.89
N TRP A 98 9.51 -0.67 -2.68
CA TRP A 98 9.93 0.64 -3.13
C TRP A 98 10.21 1.58 -1.96
N LEU A 99 9.24 1.74 -1.08
CA LEU A 99 9.31 2.67 0.05
C LEU A 99 10.52 2.41 0.96
N ASN A 100 10.81 1.14 1.23
CA ASN A 100 11.85 0.76 2.18
C ASN A 100 13.24 0.56 1.54
N CYS A 101 13.32 0.22 0.24
CA CYS A 101 14.57 -0.23 -0.37
C CYS A 101 15.05 0.67 -1.52
N ALA A 102 14.20 1.48 -2.15
CA ALA A 102 14.58 2.27 -3.33
C ALA A 102 15.65 3.32 -3.03
N GLN A 103 15.68 3.88 -1.83
CA GLN A 103 16.73 4.83 -1.44
C GLN A 103 18.11 4.18 -1.35
N ASN A 104 18.18 2.92 -0.88
CA ASN A 104 19.46 2.19 -0.87
C ASN A 104 19.92 1.85 -2.29
N PHE A 105 18.96 1.47 -3.17
CA PHE A 105 19.23 1.27 -4.58
C PHE A 105 19.77 2.55 -5.25
N ALA A 106 19.17 3.71 -4.94
CA ALA A 106 19.62 5.00 -5.46
C ALA A 106 21.04 5.35 -5.01
N LYS A 107 21.40 5.06 -3.75
CA LYS A 107 22.75 5.29 -3.23
C LYS A 107 23.79 4.42 -3.94
N GLU A 108 23.52 3.13 -4.09
CA GLU A 108 24.47 2.17 -4.62
C GLU A 108 24.58 2.22 -6.15
N ASN A 109 23.48 2.39 -6.87
CA ASN A 109 23.46 2.25 -8.33
C ASN A 109 23.47 3.58 -9.09
N ALA A 110 22.97 4.67 -8.47
CA ALA A 110 23.00 6.01 -9.08
C ALA A 110 24.00 6.95 -8.41
N GLY A 111 24.75 6.49 -7.40
CA GLY A 111 25.70 7.32 -6.67
C GLY A 111 25.05 8.52 -5.97
N TRP A 112 23.77 8.44 -5.64
CA TRP A 112 23.03 9.55 -5.06
C TRP A 112 23.22 9.61 -3.53
N ALA A 113 24.03 10.55 -3.06
CA ALA A 113 24.42 10.64 -1.65
C ALA A 113 23.23 10.82 -0.69
N ASN A 114 22.22 11.61 -1.07
CA ASN A 114 21.04 11.85 -0.23
C ASN A 114 19.71 11.72 -1.02
N PRO A 115 19.20 10.50 -1.19
CA PRO A 115 17.97 10.24 -1.96
C PRO A 115 16.68 10.46 -1.16
N SER A 116 16.74 11.06 0.05
CA SER A 116 15.56 11.24 0.93
C SER A 116 14.39 11.97 0.26
N ILE A 117 14.69 12.85 -0.71
CA ILE A 117 13.67 13.58 -1.47
C ILE A 117 12.74 12.64 -2.27
N MET A 118 13.17 11.41 -2.58
CA MET A 118 12.31 10.39 -3.21
C MET A 118 11.05 10.15 -2.39
N GLN A 119 11.16 10.21 -1.05
CA GLN A 119 10.01 10.04 -0.16
C GLN A 119 8.95 11.14 -0.37
N THR A 120 9.38 12.38 -0.57
CA THR A 120 8.48 13.51 -0.84
C THR A 120 7.73 13.31 -2.15
N TYR A 121 8.43 12.94 -3.23
CA TYR A 121 7.78 12.66 -4.53
C TYR A 121 6.85 11.45 -4.48
N TYR A 122 7.24 10.39 -3.78
CA TYR A 122 6.37 9.24 -3.54
C TYR A 122 5.07 9.64 -2.83
N SER A 123 5.15 10.44 -1.78
CA SER A 123 3.99 10.91 -1.04
C SER A 123 3.12 11.87 -1.84
N ALA A 124 3.75 12.75 -2.65
CA ALA A 124 3.04 13.61 -3.60
C ALA A 124 2.25 12.78 -4.63
N GLY A 125 2.86 11.71 -5.17
CA GLY A 125 2.18 10.74 -6.03
C GLY A 125 0.98 10.10 -5.33
N THR A 126 1.15 9.66 -4.08
CA THR A 126 0.06 9.08 -3.29
C THR A 126 -1.08 10.06 -3.04
N LEU A 127 -0.79 11.33 -2.73
CA LEU A 127 -1.82 12.38 -2.60
C LEU A 127 -2.57 12.62 -3.90
N MET A 128 -1.83 12.73 -5.00
CA MET A 128 -2.43 12.89 -6.33
C MET A 128 -3.33 11.70 -6.68
N ALA A 129 -2.94 10.49 -6.33
CA ALA A 129 -3.74 9.30 -6.58
C ALA A 129 -5.10 9.35 -5.87
N LEU A 130 -5.15 9.83 -4.63
CA LEU A 130 -6.42 9.94 -3.89
C LEU A 130 -7.44 10.81 -4.61
N VAL A 131 -6.99 11.88 -5.26
CA VAL A 131 -7.85 12.77 -6.04
C VAL A 131 -8.16 12.16 -7.41
N VAL A 132 -7.14 11.81 -8.18
CA VAL A 132 -7.27 11.33 -9.56
C VAL A 132 -8.02 10.01 -9.62
N THR A 133 -7.68 9.04 -8.76
CA THR A 133 -8.34 7.74 -8.73
C THR A 133 -9.82 7.89 -8.36
N SER A 134 -10.16 8.74 -7.38
CA SER A 134 -11.56 8.96 -7.00
C SER A 134 -12.40 9.60 -8.12
N LEU A 135 -11.79 10.39 -8.99
CA LEU A 135 -12.46 10.95 -10.17
C LEU A 135 -12.57 9.93 -11.30
N LEU A 136 -11.53 9.12 -11.50
CA LEU A 136 -11.50 8.12 -12.57
C LEU A 136 -12.43 6.94 -12.31
N THR A 137 -12.60 6.50 -11.06
CA THR A 137 -13.51 5.40 -10.68
C THR A 137 -14.97 5.72 -10.98
N ARG A 138 -15.33 7.01 -11.14
CA ARG A 138 -16.66 7.41 -11.61
C ARG A 138 -16.91 7.12 -13.10
N LYS A 139 -15.86 6.98 -13.90
CA LYS A 139 -15.94 6.79 -15.36
C LYS A 139 -15.45 5.41 -15.82
N ILE A 140 -14.55 4.81 -15.07
CA ILE A 140 -13.87 3.56 -15.43
C ILE A 140 -14.20 2.51 -14.36
N LYS A 141 -14.54 1.30 -14.76
CA LYS A 141 -14.79 0.19 -13.82
C LYS A 141 -13.57 -0.08 -12.96
N ASP A 142 -13.75 -0.20 -11.66
CA ASP A 142 -12.70 -0.38 -10.66
C ASP A 142 -11.76 -1.56 -10.99
N VAL A 143 -12.30 -2.66 -11.53
CA VAL A 143 -11.51 -3.84 -11.90
C VAL A 143 -10.42 -3.54 -12.92
N ARG A 144 -10.59 -2.55 -13.81
CA ARG A 144 -9.56 -2.17 -14.80
C ARG A 144 -8.31 -1.59 -14.15
N PHE A 145 -8.46 -0.87 -13.04
CA PHE A 145 -7.32 -0.33 -12.31
C PHE A 145 -6.47 -1.42 -11.68
N ILE A 146 -7.07 -2.57 -11.32
CA ILE A 146 -6.37 -3.74 -10.79
C ILE A 146 -5.36 -4.30 -11.80
N LEU A 147 -5.55 -4.04 -13.09
CA LEU A 147 -4.61 -4.40 -14.15
C LEU A 147 -3.69 -3.22 -14.52
N VAL A 148 -4.27 -2.05 -14.78
CA VAL A 148 -3.54 -0.90 -15.33
C VAL A 148 -2.47 -0.39 -14.36
N TYR A 149 -2.77 -0.30 -13.07
CA TYR A 149 -1.84 0.22 -12.09
C TYR A 149 -0.60 -0.67 -11.88
N PRO A 150 -0.71 -2.00 -11.72
CA PRO A 150 0.47 -2.85 -11.67
C PRO A 150 1.30 -2.85 -12.96
N VAL A 151 0.67 -2.69 -14.13
CA VAL A 151 1.41 -2.55 -15.41
C VAL A 151 2.25 -1.28 -15.40
N ILE A 152 1.68 -0.15 -14.99
CA ILE A 152 2.41 1.12 -14.85
C ILE A 152 3.58 0.97 -13.88
N CYS A 153 3.34 0.34 -12.71
CA CYS A 153 4.38 0.06 -11.74
C CYS A 153 5.50 -0.82 -12.32
N LEU A 154 5.14 -1.89 -13.04
CA LEU A 154 6.09 -2.81 -13.65
C LEU A 154 7.01 -2.11 -14.66
N VAL A 155 6.43 -1.34 -15.58
CA VAL A 155 7.19 -0.55 -16.57
C VAL A 155 8.13 0.42 -15.87
N THR A 156 7.65 1.09 -14.82
CA THR A 156 8.44 2.05 -14.04
C THR A 156 9.61 1.38 -13.33
N LEU A 157 9.38 0.24 -12.68
CA LEU A 157 10.42 -0.52 -11.98
C LEU A 157 11.52 -0.99 -12.95
N VAL A 158 11.12 -1.50 -14.13
CA VAL A 158 12.07 -1.92 -15.17
C VAL A 158 12.87 -0.72 -15.69
N ALA A 159 12.22 0.42 -15.96
CA ALA A 159 12.88 1.64 -16.41
C ALA A 159 13.91 2.14 -15.38
N VAL A 160 13.58 2.11 -14.09
CA VAL A 160 14.47 2.51 -12.99
C VAL A 160 15.64 1.54 -12.86
N LEU A 161 15.40 0.22 -12.99
CA LEU A 161 16.45 -0.80 -12.90
C LEU A 161 17.48 -0.65 -14.02
N ILE A 162 17.06 -0.28 -15.23
CA ILE A 162 17.95 -0.14 -16.40
C ILE A 162 18.61 1.24 -16.45
N GLY A 163 17.87 2.28 -16.11
CA GLY A 163 18.29 3.66 -16.39
C GLY A 163 19.24 4.27 -15.36
N HIS A 164 19.28 3.80 -14.14
CA HIS A 164 20.17 4.20 -13.03
C HIS A 164 20.31 5.72 -12.82
N SER A 165 19.38 6.54 -13.31
CA SER A 165 19.45 8.00 -13.23
C SER A 165 18.60 8.55 -12.07
N GLN A 166 19.08 9.63 -11.45
CA GLN A 166 18.36 10.32 -10.37
C GLN A 166 16.96 10.80 -10.83
N THR A 167 16.86 11.32 -12.06
CA THR A 167 15.60 11.77 -12.64
C THR A 167 14.59 10.62 -12.77
N LEU A 168 15.02 9.45 -13.26
CA LEU A 168 14.15 8.28 -13.34
C LEU A 168 13.73 7.77 -11.96
N MET A 169 14.59 7.88 -10.95
CA MET A 169 14.25 7.49 -9.59
C MET A 169 13.22 8.44 -8.95
N ILE A 170 13.33 9.75 -9.20
CA ILE A 170 12.32 10.73 -8.76
C ILE A 170 10.99 10.47 -9.47
N ALA A 171 10.99 10.33 -10.79
CA ALA A 171 9.80 10.00 -11.56
C ALA A 171 9.20 8.66 -11.10
N GLY A 172 10.05 7.65 -10.88
CA GLY A 172 9.66 6.35 -10.35
C GLY A 172 9.00 6.45 -8.97
N ALA A 173 9.57 7.24 -8.07
CA ALA A 173 8.99 7.48 -6.75
C ALA A 173 7.58 8.06 -6.86
N PHE A 174 7.38 9.08 -7.69
CA PHE A 174 6.07 9.67 -7.93
C PHE A 174 5.08 8.66 -8.53
N ILE A 175 5.49 7.92 -9.57
CA ILE A 175 4.61 6.98 -10.28
C ILE A 175 4.24 5.78 -9.38
N ILE A 176 5.19 5.21 -8.64
CA ILE A 176 4.92 4.10 -7.70
C ILE A 176 4.05 4.60 -6.54
N GLY A 177 4.27 5.82 -6.05
CA GLY A 177 3.39 6.47 -5.08
C GLY A 177 1.96 6.60 -5.61
N TRP A 178 1.81 7.05 -6.85
CA TRP A 178 0.52 7.21 -7.49
C TRP A 178 -0.17 5.88 -7.80
N ALA A 179 0.43 5.02 -8.61
CA ALA A 179 -0.19 3.79 -9.09
C ALA A 179 -0.14 2.65 -8.05
N GLY A 180 0.95 2.52 -7.29
CA GLY A 180 1.13 1.43 -6.32
C GLY A 180 0.44 1.70 -4.98
N ALA A 181 0.78 2.82 -4.33
CA ALA A 181 0.37 3.08 -2.94
C ALA A 181 -0.96 3.82 -2.83
N GLY A 182 -1.24 4.76 -3.74
CA GLY A 182 -2.32 5.73 -3.56
C GLY A 182 -3.73 5.20 -3.74
N GLY A 183 -3.94 4.10 -4.44
CA GLY A 183 -5.29 3.63 -4.73
C GLY A 183 -5.46 2.13 -4.90
N LEU A 184 -4.43 1.39 -5.32
CA LEU A 184 -4.57 0.01 -5.75
C LEU A 184 -5.13 -0.91 -4.66
N LEU A 185 -4.58 -0.88 -3.45
CA LEU A 185 -5.06 -1.72 -2.33
C LEU A 185 -6.51 -1.37 -1.94
N GLN A 186 -6.89 -0.09 -2.03
CA GLN A 186 -8.26 0.33 -1.76
C GLN A 186 -9.24 -0.15 -2.81
N ILE A 187 -8.84 -0.09 -4.09
CA ILE A 187 -9.64 -0.59 -5.20
C ILE A 187 -9.82 -2.10 -5.08
N VAL A 188 -8.74 -2.85 -4.78
CA VAL A 188 -8.83 -4.30 -4.51
C VAL A 188 -9.82 -4.60 -3.40
N THR A 189 -9.73 -3.89 -2.28
CA THR A 189 -10.65 -4.05 -1.15
C THR A 189 -12.09 -3.67 -1.53
N SER A 190 -12.28 -2.59 -2.30
CA SER A 190 -13.60 -2.14 -2.77
C SER A 190 -14.24 -3.19 -3.68
N VAL A 191 -13.49 -3.71 -4.65
CA VAL A 191 -13.98 -4.76 -5.56
C VAL A 191 -14.29 -6.04 -4.81
N CYS A 192 -13.45 -6.44 -3.85
CA CYS A 192 -13.74 -7.58 -2.99
C CYS A 192 -15.05 -7.39 -2.20
N ASN A 193 -15.26 -6.22 -1.61
CA ASN A 193 -16.47 -5.92 -0.86
C ASN A 193 -17.74 -5.86 -1.72
N MET A 194 -17.59 -5.53 -3.00
CA MET A 194 -18.69 -5.55 -3.96
C MET A 194 -19.03 -6.99 -4.38
N LEU A 195 -18.03 -7.86 -4.54
CA LEU A 195 -18.22 -9.25 -4.90
C LEU A 195 -18.75 -10.12 -3.74
N PHE A 196 -18.53 -9.69 -2.49
CA PHE A 196 -18.95 -10.42 -1.28
C PHE A 196 -19.75 -9.53 -0.33
N PRO A 197 -20.97 -9.11 -0.72
CA PRO A 197 -21.76 -8.15 0.05
C PRO A 197 -22.16 -8.65 1.44
N LYS A 198 -22.35 -9.97 1.61
CA LYS A 198 -22.75 -10.59 2.90
C LYS A 198 -21.59 -10.69 3.92
N ILE A 199 -20.34 -10.73 3.46
CA ILE A 199 -19.16 -10.96 4.32
C ILE A 199 -18.06 -9.90 4.11
N LYS A 200 -18.44 -8.65 3.83
CA LYS A 200 -17.50 -7.53 3.55
C LYS A 200 -16.37 -7.40 4.57
N GLY A 201 -16.72 -7.48 5.86
CA GLY A 201 -15.73 -7.38 6.94
C GLY A 201 -14.69 -8.51 6.90
N THR A 202 -15.13 -9.75 6.69
CA THR A 202 -14.26 -10.93 6.59
C THR A 202 -13.32 -10.83 5.39
N VAL A 203 -13.81 -10.45 4.23
CA VAL A 203 -13.00 -10.34 3.01
C VAL A 203 -12.02 -9.17 3.11
N THR A 204 -12.44 -8.04 3.68
CA THR A 204 -11.53 -6.94 4.00
C THR A 204 -10.41 -7.40 4.94
N ALA A 205 -10.74 -8.14 5.99
CA ALA A 205 -9.76 -8.69 6.91
C ALA A 205 -8.75 -9.62 6.22
N LEU A 206 -9.21 -10.49 5.31
CA LEU A 206 -8.34 -11.39 4.54
C LEU A 206 -7.36 -10.62 3.63
N VAL A 207 -7.83 -9.58 2.93
CA VAL A 207 -6.96 -8.73 2.12
C VAL A 207 -5.92 -8.00 2.99
N MET A 208 -6.32 -7.53 4.18
CA MET A 208 -5.41 -6.88 5.13
C MET A 208 -4.41 -7.87 5.75
N ILE A 209 -4.81 -9.10 6.04
CA ILE A 209 -3.92 -10.18 6.48
C ILE A 209 -2.89 -10.49 5.39
N ALA A 210 -3.31 -10.64 4.14
CA ALA A 210 -2.41 -10.86 3.01
C ALA A 210 -1.40 -9.72 2.84
N SER A 211 -1.86 -8.46 2.97
CA SER A 211 -1.02 -7.27 2.98
C SER A 211 0.00 -7.28 4.13
N SER A 212 -0.43 -7.62 5.35
CA SER A 212 0.45 -7.69 6.52
C SER A 212 1.46 -8.84 6.41
N LEU A 213 1.04 -9.99 5.88
CA LEU A 213 1.92 -11.13 5.62
C LEU A 213 3.01 -10.77 4.60
N CYS A 214 2.66 -10.00 3.57
CA CYS A 214 3.63 -9.47 2.62
C CYS A 214 4.68 -8.60 3.30
N ASN A 215 4.27 -7.67 4.15
CA ASN A 215 5.21 -6.82 4.90
C ASN A 215 6.17 -7.65 5.74
N TYR A 216 5.67 -8.65 6.47
CA TYR A 216 6.53 -9.50 7.29
C TYR A 216 7.48 -10.36 6.46
N THR A 217 6.99 -11.06 5.44
CA THR A 217 7.79 -12.03 4.68
C THR A 217 8.73 -11.37 3.68
N ILE A 218 8.21 -10.47 2.85
CA ILE A 218 8.95 -9.88 1.73
C ILE A 218 9.97 -8.84 2.22
N LEU A 219 9.62 -8.00 3.20
CA LEU A 219 10.58 -7.03 3.73
C LEU A 219 11.67 -7.71 4.55
N THR A 220 11.36 -8.79 5.28
CA THR A 220 12.37 -9.59 5.99
C THR A 220 13.34 -10.27 5.00
N ALA A 221 12.84 -10.77 3.87
CA ALA A 221 13.70 -11.30 2.81
C ALA A 221 14.55 -10.19 2.18
N ALA A 222 13.96 -9.05 1.85
CA ALA A 222 14.62 -7.90 1.24
C ALA A 222 15.77 -7.34 2.12
N SER A 223 15.59 -7.34 3.45
CA SER A 223 16.62 -6.84 4.38
C SER A 223 17.95 -7.60 4.34
N LYS A 224 17.96 -8.81 3.77
CA LYS A 224 19.14 -9.69 3.62
C LYS A 224 19.73 -9.69 2.21
N MET A 225 19.14 -8.91 1.30
CA MET A 225 19.52 -8.92 -0.13
C MET A 225 20.18 -7.60 -0.52
N ALA A 226 21.04 -7.64 -1.55
CA ALA A 226 21.57 -6.42 -2.16
C ALA A 226 20.44 -5.61 -2.82
N PRO A 227 20.50 -4.27 -2.83
CA PRO A 227 19.44 -3.40 -3.35
C PRO A 227 19.01 -3.71 -4.78
N SER A 228 19.95 -4.09 -5.66
CA SER A 228 19.63 -4.51 -7.03
C SER A 228 18.78 -5.79 -7.07
N HIS A 229 19.08 -6.77 -6.23
CA HIS A 229 18.27 -7.99 -6.13
C HIS A 229 16.87 -7.71 -5.55
N VAL A 230 16.76 -6.78 -4.60
CA VAL A 230 15.47 -6.34 -4.08
C VAL A 230 14.62 -5.68 -5.18
N MET A 231 15.24 -4.89 -6.05
CA MET A 231 14.54 -4.28 -7.19
C MET A 231 14.05 -5.35 -8.18
N ILE A 232 14.86 -6.38 -8.47
CA ILE A 232 14.45 -7.52 -9.30
C ILE A 232 13.30 -8.29 -8.64
N MET A 233 13.39 -8.56 -7.34
CA MET A 233 12.30 -9.21 -6.59
C MET A 233 11.00 -8.40 -6.66
N ASN A 234 11.08 -7.07 -6.58
CA ASN A 234 9.92 -6.18 -6.73
C ASN A 234 9.31 -6.29 -8.13
N ILE A 235 10.14 -6.33 -9.17
CA ILE A 235 9.70 -6.53 -10.57
C ILE A 235 8.96 -7.87 -10.71
N ILE A 236 9.51 -8.96 -10.19
CA ILE A 236 8.90 -10.30 -10.25
C ILE A 236 7.55 -10.29 -9.52
N LEU A 237 7.50 -9.74 -8.30
CA LEU A 237 6.27 -9.66 -7.51
C LEU A 237 5.19 -8.83 -8.22
N THR A 238 5.59 -7.70 -8.81
CA THR A 238 4.67 -6.84 -9.57
C THR A 238 4.18 -7.53 -10.85
N ALA A 239 5.05 -8.29 -11.53
CA ALA A 239 4.68 -9.08 -12.71
C ALA A 239 3.63 -10.16 -12.35
N ILE A 240 3.79 -10.84 -11.21
CA ILE A 240 2.77 -11.76 -10.68
C ILE A 240 1.45 -11.02 -10.47
N GLY A 241 1.49 -9.81 -9.88
CA GLY A 241 0.32 -8.96 -9.71
C GLY A 241 -0.37 -8.60 -11.04
N VAL A 242 0.41 -8.32 -12.10
CA VAL A 242 -0.12 -8.06 -13.45
C VAL A 242 -0.83 -9.31 -14.01
N LEU A 243 -0.22 -10.49 -13.90
CA LEU A 243 -0.81 -11.75 -14.38
C LEU A 243 -2.15 -12.07 -13.67
N LEU A 244 -2.17 -11.89 -12.35
CA LEU A 244 -3.39 -12.04 -11.57
C LEU A 244 -4.44 -10.99 -11.94
N GLY A 245 -4.02 -9.74 -12.17
CA GLY A 245 -4.89 -8.67 -12.64
C GLY A 245 -5.52 -8.96 -14.01
N LEU A 246 -4.75 -9.53 -14.95
CA LEU A 246 -5.26 -10.01 -16.24
C LEU A 246 -6.31 -11.10 -16.06
N PHE A 247 -6.00 -12.08 -15.21
CA PHE A 247 -6.92 -13.19 -14.92
C PHE A 247 -8.24 -12.69 -14.32
N VAL A 248 -8.18 -11.83 -13.31
CA VAL A 248 -9.38 -11.25 -12.67
C VAL A 248 -10.18 -10.40 -13.66
N ASN A 249 -9.52 -9.56 -14.47
CA ASN A 249 -10.23 -8.77 -15.50
C ASN A 249 -10.95 -9.63 -16.52
N ALA A 250 -10.33 -10.74 -16.97
CA ALA A 250 -10.94 -11.67 -17.94
C ALA A 250 -12.16 -12.40 -17.36
N ARG A 251 -12.15 -12.66 -16.05
CA ARG A 251 -13.20 -13.41 -15.35
C ARG A 251 -14.23 -12.54 -14.62
N TYR A 252 -14.06 -11.22 -14.64
CA TYR A 252 -14.86 -10.30 -13.82
C TYR A 252 -16.36 -10.41 -14.06
N ALA A 253 -16.80 -10.54 -15.31
CA ALA A 253 -18.23 -10.69 -15.63
C ALA A 253 -18.84 -11.94 -14.99
N LYS A 254 -18.09 -13.07 -14.98
CA LYS A 254 -18.50 -14.29 -14.30
C LYS A 254 -18.54 -14.12 -12.78
N MET A 255 -17.59 -13.42 -12.21
CA MET A 255 -17.55 -13.15 -10.75
C MET A 255 -18.76 -12.34 -10.30
N VAL A 256 -19.16 -11.33 -11.07
CA VAL A 256 -20.34 -10.50 -10.79
C VAL A 256 -21.63 -11.35 -10.90
N SER A 257 -21.78 -12.17 -11.94
CA SER A 257 -22.98 -13.02 -12.08
C SER A 257 -23.10 -14.06 -10.96
N LEU A 258 -22.00 -14.58 -10.45
CA LEU A 258 -22.01 -15.47 -9.28
C LEU A 258 -22.38 -14.71 -7.99
N ALA A 259 -21.87 -13.50 -7.80
CA ALA A 259 -22.21 -12.67 -6.65
C ALA A 259 -23.71 -12.31 -6.61
N GLU A 260 -24.31 -12.01 -7.77
CA GLU A 260 -25.75 -11.73 -7.93
C GLU A 260 -26.63 -12.99 -7.70
N SER A 261 -26.13 -14.18 -8.00
CA SER A 261 -26.86 -15.43 -7.76
C SER A 261 -26.87 -15.85 -6.29
N ASP A 262 -25.94 -15.34 -5.49
CA ASP A 262 -25.82 -15.61 -4.04
C ASP A 262 -26.62 -14.61 -3.17
N GLU A 263 -27.19 -13.54 -3.76
CA GLU A 263 -28.09 -12.57 -3.09
C GLU A 263 -29.51 -13.11 -2.99
#